data_817aed373cad47b18747573cdd299de9
#
_entry.id   817aed373cad47b18747573cdd299de9
#
_cell.length_a   1.000
_cell.length_b   1.000
_cell.length_c   1.000
_cell.angle_alpha   90.00
_cell.angle_beta   90.00
_cell.angle_gamma   90.00
#
_symmetry.space_group_name_H-M   'P 1'
#
loop_
_entity.id
_entity.type
_entity.pdbx_description
1 polymer ?
#
loop_
_entity_poly.entity_id
_entity_poly.type
_entity_poly.pdbx_seq_one_letter_code
_entity_poly.pdbx_strand_id
1 'polypeptide(L)'
;MTQTATKTNATTHKGIETTGIEIVKESQRTARPQDLFLPWFASNVSVFGMSYGAFMLGFGVSFWQAIAATLVGVIVSFGFCGIIAIAGKRGSAPTMVLSRAAFGTQGNKIPGVISWMTSIGWETSLAITAVLATTTIFRRLGWSSGNSVKICATIIVAFLIVGGAVAGYHIIMKLQ
;
A
#
# COMPACT_ATOMS: atom_id res chain seq x y z
N MET A 1 19.71 23.29 -35.68
CA MET A 1 19.00 22.01 -35.58
C MET A 1 17.83 22.19 -34.63
N THR A 2 16.65 22.37 -35.18
CA THR A 2 15.43 22.70 -34.44
C THR A 2 14.79 21.39 -33.96
N GLN A 3 14.87 21.09 -32.67
CA GLN A 3 14.16 19.96 -32.09
C GLN A 3 12.68 20.28 -32.00
N THR A 4 11.92 19.63 -32.86
CA THR A 4 10.47 19.63 -32.82
C THR A 4 10.03 18.85 -31.57
N ALA A 5 9.63 19.58 -30.53
CA ALA A 5 9.02 18.96 -29.34
C ALA A 5 7.67 18.33 -29.74
N THR A 6 7.67 17.01 -29.84
CA THR A 6 6.44 16.24 -30.00
C THR A 6 5.59 16.45 -28.76
N LYS A 7 4.53 17.23 -28.86
CA LYS A 7 3.48 17.33 -27.85
C LYS A 7 2.76 16.00 -27.78
N THR A 8 3.19 15.12 -26.90
CA THR A 8 2.40 13.95 -26.51
C THR A 8 1.24 14.47 -25.67
N ASN A 9 0.07 14.61 -26.32
CA ASN A 9 -1.19 14.85 -25.61
C ASN A 9 -1.45 13.63 -24.75
N ALA A 10 -1.23 13.75 -23.44
CA ALA A 10 -1.71 12.81 -22.47
C ALA A 10 -3.24 12.87 -22.48
N THR A 11 -3.86 12.00 -23.25
CA THR A 11 -5.30 11.74 -23.20
C THR A 11 -5.59 11.13 -21.85
N THR A 12 -6.17 11.93 -20.96
CA THR A 12 -6.73 11.47 -19.69
C THR A 12 -7.88 10.52 -20.01
N HIS A 13 -7.61 9.23 -20.11
CA HIS A 13 -8.65 8.21 -20.11
C HIS A 13 -9.35 8.30 -18.75
N LYS A 14 -10.61 8.73 -18.75
CA LYS A 14 -11.48 8.81 -17.57
C LYS A 14 -11.49 7.45 -16.85
N GLY A 15 -10.72 7.30 -15.77
CA GLY A 15 -10.86 6.20 -14.82
C GLY A 15 -9.67 5.27 -14.63
N ILE A 16 -8.71 5.19 -15.54
CA ILE A 16 -7.54 4.31 -15.39
C ILE A 16 -6.29 5.18 -15.33
N GLU A 17 -5.47 4.97 -14.29
CA GLU A 17 -4.20 5.66 -14.15
C GLU A 17 -3.18 5.12 -15.17
N THR A 18 -2.68 5.99 -16.02
CA THR A 18 -1.66 5.66 -17.04
C THR A 18 -0.26 6.16 -16.66
N THR A 19 -0.15 6.87 -15.53
CA THR A 19 1.12 7.38 -15.03
C THR A 19 1.88 6.24 -14.33
N GLY A 20 2.82 5.62 -15.03
CA GLY A 20 3.62 4.53 -14.48
C GLY A 20 4.86 5.03 -13.73
N ILE A 21 6.03 4.79 -14.32
CA ILE A 21 7.35 5.16 -13.75
C ILE A 21 7.84 6.53 -14.22
N GLU A 22 7.00 7.32 -14.85
CA GLU A 22 7.33 8.62 -15.40
C GLU A 22 7.44 9.70 -14.32
N ILE A 23 8.15 10.78 -14.64
CA ILE A 23 8.26 11.95 -13.76
C ILE A 23 6.93 12.70 -13.77
N VAL A 24 6.33 12.86 -12.59
CA VAL A 24 5.06 13.58 -12.41
C VAL A 24 5.32 15.09 -12.53
N LYS A 25 4.67 15.73 -13.48
CA LYS A 25 4.76 17.18 -13.68
C LYS A 25 4.10 17.93 -12.54
N GLU A 26 4.60 19.14 -12.22
CA GLU A 26 4.06 19.97 -11.13
C GLU A 26 2.54 20.22 -11.28
N SER A 27 2.06 20.43 -12.51
CA SER A 27 0.64 20.61 -12.81
C SER A 27 -0.25 19.41 -12.54
N GLN A 28 0.33 18.21 -12.39
CA GLN A 28 -0.37 16.95 -12.10
C GLN A 28 -0.40 16.64 -10.59
N ARG A 29 0.31 17.41 -9.78
CA ARG A 29 0.38 17.24 -8.33
C ARG A 29 -0.80 17.94 -7.67
N THR A 30 -1.90 17.25 -7.52
CA THR A 30 -3.13 17.77 -6.95
C THR A 30 -3.35 17.37 -5.49
N ALA A 31 -2.68 16.32 -5.03
CA ALA A 31 -2.84 15.80 -3.68
C ALA A 31 -2.22 16.73 -2.62
N ARG A 32 -2.99 17.00 -1.57
CA ARG A 32 -2.54 17.73 -0.37
C ARG A 32 -2.07 16.76 0.70
N PRO A 33 -1.18 17.14 1.63
CA PRO A 33 -0.78 16.28 2.74
C PRO A 33 -1.97 15.75 3.56
N GLN A 34 -3.02 16.53 3.68
CA GLN A 34 -4.26 16.18 4.40
C GLN A 34 -5.03 15.04 3.72
N ASP A 35 -4.99 14.98 2.39
CA ASP A 35 -5.69 13.96 1.60
C ASP A 35 -5.10 12.55 1.84
N LEU A 36 -3.86 12.48 2.32
CA LEU A 36 -3.18 11.23 2.65
C LEU A 36 -3.47 10.75 4.08
N PHE A 37 -4.05 11.62 4.94
CA PHE A 37 -4.29 11.26 6.33
C PHE A 37 -5.28 10.10 6.47
N LEU A 38 -6.44 10.18 5.83
CA LEU A 38 -7.48 9.15 5.92
C LEU A 38 -7.02 7.80 5.39
N PRO A 39 -6.40 7.68 4.19
CA PRO A 39 -5.87 6.42 3.70
C PRO A 39 -4.84 5.78 4.65
N TRP A 40 -3.90 6.57 5.15
CA TRP A 40 -2.91 6.09 6.11
C TRP A 40 -3.52 5.71 7.46
N PHE A 41 -4.48 6.48 7.94
CA PHE A 41 -5.22 6.16 9.15
C PHE A 41 -6.00 4.85 8.99
N ALA A 42 -6.78 4.70 7.92
CA ALA A 42 -7.58 3.51 7.65
C ALA A 42 -6.72 2.25 7.50
N SER A 43 -5.56 2.34 6.85
CA SER A 43 -4.66 1.19 6.71
C SER A 43 -3.99 0.76 8.02
N ASN A 44 -3.79 1.68 8.97
CA ASN A 44 -3.17 1.39 10.26
C ASN A 44 -4.18 1.00 11.34
N VAL A 45 -5.39 1.60 11.34
CA VAL A 45 -6.47 1.25 12.27
C VAL A 45 -7.27 0.08 11.70
N SER A 46 -6.68 -1.09 11.72
CA SER A 46 -7.27 -2.31 11.17
C SER A 46 -7.20 -3.46 12.18
N VAL A 47 -8.06 -4.46 12.00
CA VAL A 47 -8.00 -5.71 12.79
C VAL A 47 -6.63 -6.35 12.69
N PHE A 48 -5.98 -6.23 11.54
CA PHE A 48 -4.63 -6.74 11.33
C PHE A 48 -3.60 -5.96 12.18
N GLY A 49 -3.70 -4.64 12.25
CA GLY A 49 -2.87 -3.80 13.13
C GLY A 49 -3.04 -4.16 14.60
N MET A 50 -4.28 -4.39 15.05
CA MET A 50 -4.56 -4.86 16.43
C MET A 50 -3.95 -6.23 16.72
N SER A 51 -3.92 -7.13 15.73
CA SER A 51 -3.30 -8.45 15.87
C SER A 51 -1.79 -8.35 16.13
N TYR A 52 -1.10 -7.39 15.52
CA TYR A 52 0.33 -7.13 15.81
C TYR A 52 0.53 -6.67 17.25
N GLY A 53 -0.33 -5.79 17.77
CA GLY A 53 -0.27 -5.37 19.16
C GLY A 53 -0.46 -6.55 20.13
N ALA A 54 -1.43 -7.42 19.86
CA ALA A 54 -1.64 -8.64 20.63
C ALA A 54 -0.45 -9.61 20.56
N PHE A 55 0.18 -9.73 19.40
CA PHE A 55 1.36 -10.56 19.19
C PHE A 55 2.55 -10.11 20.03
N MET A 56 2.74 -8.78 20.18
CA MET A 56 3.80 -8.24 21.04
C MET A 56 3.68 -8.71 22.50
N LEU A 57 2.45 -8.80 23.02
CA LEU A 57 2.22 -9.29 24.39
C LEU A 57 2.57 -10.78 24.51
N GLY A 58 2.51 -11.55 23.44
CA GLY A 58 2.90 -12.96 23.41
C GLY A 58 4.40 -13.20 23.67
N PHE A 59 5.25 -12.19 23.57
CA PHE A 59 6.67 -12.27 23.93
C PHE A 59 6.92 -12.14 25.46
N GLY A 60 5.88 -12.07 26.28
CA GLY A 60 6.01 -11.96 27.72
C GLY A 60 6.34 -10.55 28.23
N VAL A 61 6.26 -9.54 27.37
CA VAL A 61 6.44 -8.13 27.78
C VAL A 61 5.19 -7.62 28.45
N SER A 62 5.33 -6.69 29.41
CA SER A 62 4.17 -6.04 30.01
C SER A 62 3.47 -5.11 29.02
N PHE A 63 2.18 -4.83 29.27
CA PHE A 63 1.39 -3.92 28.45
C PHE A 63 2.07 -2.55 28.26
N TRP A 64 2.64 -1.97 29.33
CA TRP A 64 3.31 -0.67 29.25
C TRP A 64 4.63 -0.73 28.46
N GLN A 65 5.37 -1.83 28.58
CA GLN A 65 6.56 -2.05 27.76
C GLN A 65 6.19 -2.19 26.27
N ALA A 66 5.11 -2.91 25.95
CA ALA A 66 4.61 -3.03 24.59
C ALA A 66 4.20 -1.67 24.00
N ILE A 67 3.50 -0.82 24.80
CA ILE A 67 3.15 0.54 24.38
C ILE A 67 4.40 1.37 24.13
N ALA A 68 5.35 1.40 25.07
CA ALA A 68 6.56 2.18 24.93
C ALA A 68 7.38 1.76 23.70
N ALA A 69 7.58 0.45 23.51
CA ALA A 69 8.28 -0.09 22.35
C ALA A 69 7.58 0.26 21.02
N THR A 70 6.26 0.15 21.00
CA THR A 70 5.46 0.49 19.81
C THR A 70 5.56 1.98 19.49
N LEU A 71 5.42 2.86 20.47
CA LEU A 71 5.54 4.31 20.27
C LEU A 71 6.91 4.68 19.72
N VAL A 72 7.99 4.19 20.33
CA VAL A 72 9.34 4.44 19.84
C VAL A 72 9.52 3.89 18.42
N GLY A 73 9.10 2.66 18.17
CA GLY A 73 9.22 2.03 16.86
C GLY A 73 8.45 2.80 15.78
N VAL A 74 7.23 3.23 16.06
CA VAL A 74 6.41 4.02 15.15
C VAL A 74 7.04 5.39 14.87
N ILE A 75 7.44 6.13 15.90
CA ILE A 75 8.06 7.46 15.75
C ILE A 75 9.33 7.36 14.89
N VAL A 76 10.19 6.41 15.18
CA VAL A 76 11.45 6.24 14.44
C VAL A 76 11.20 5.81 13.00
N SER A 77 10.35 4.80 12.77
CA SER A 77 10.08 4.30 11.42
C SER A 77 9.36 5.33 10.54
N PHE A 78 8.36 6.03 11.07
CA PHE A 78 7.69 7.09 10.32
C PHE A 78 8.56 8.34 10.14
N GLY A 79 9.51 8.59 11.06
CA GLY A 79 10.54 9.60 10.87
C GLY A 79 11.39 9.30 9.61
N PHE A 80 11.86 8.07 9.45
CA PHE A 80 12.57 7.65 8.23
C PHE A 80 11.68 7.71 6.99
N CYS A 81 10.43 7.27 7.08
CA CYS A 81 9.47 7.40 5.98
C CYS A 81 9.29 8.85 5.55
N GLY A 82 9.21 9.79 6.50
CA GLY A 82 9.12 11.22 6.23
C GLY A 82 10.33 11.77 5.46
N ILE A 83 11.55 11.36 5.84
CA ILE A 83 12.77 11.74 5.13
C ILE A 83 12.75 11.22 3.68
N ILE A 84 12.37 9.97 3.49
CA ILE A 84 12.26 9.35 2.14
C ILE A 84 11.18 10.05 1.32
N ALA A 85 10.05 10.43 1.93
CA ALA A 85 8.98 11.15 1.26
C ALA A 85 9.42 12.53 0.72
N ILE A 86 10.35 13.21 1.41
CA ILE A 86 10.96 14.46 0.91
C ILE A 86 11.72 14.20 -0.39
N ALA A 87 12.49 13.11 -0.47
CA ALA A 87 13.18 12.72 -1.69
C ALA A 87 12.18 12.42 -2.83
N GLY A 88 11.08 11.73 -2.54
CA GLY A 88 9.98 11.49 -3.49
C GLY A 88 9.38 12.78 -4.04
N LYS A 89 9.09 13.74 -3.15
CA LYS A 89 8.57 15.06 -3.54
C LYS A 89 9.56 15.83 -4.45
N ARG A 90 10.84 15.85 -4.09
CA ARG A 90 11.88 16.55 -4.85
C ARG A 90 12.17 15.89 -6.20
N GLY A 91 12.21 14.57 -6.24
CA GLY A 91 12.50 13.80 -7.43
C GLY A 91 11.32 13.59 -8.37
N SER A 92 10.08 13.85 -7.91
CA SER A 92 8.85 13.73 -8.71
C SER A 92 8.61 12.36 -9.32
N ALA A 93 9.18 11.32 -8.73
CA ALA A 93 9.12 9.95 -9.25
C ALA A 93 8.95 8.95 -8.11
N PRO A 94 8.45 7.74 -8.40
CA PRO A 94 8.35 6.67 -7.42
C PRO A 94 9.70 6.34 -6.76
N THR A 95 9.68 5.93 -5.50
CA THR A 95 10.90 5.64 -4.71
C THR A 95 11.85 4.67 -5.41
N MET A 96 11.32 3.61 -6.05
CA MET A 96 12.14 2.64 -6.79
C MET A 96 12.76 3.19 -8.07
N VAL A 97 12.25 4.29 -8.61
CA VAL A 97 12.88 5.01 -9.72
C VAL A 97 14.00 5.90 -9.20
N LEU A 98 13.75 6.60 -8.08
CA LEU A 98 14.73 7.49 -7.44
C LEU A 98 15.93 6.73 -6.87
N SER A 99 15.72 5.52 -6.37
CA SER A 99 16.79 4.67 -5.85
C SER A 99 17.84 4.28 -6.91
N ARG A 100 17.52 4.43 -8.20
CA ARG A 100 18.50 4.30 -9.29
C ARG A 100 19.65 5.30 -9.19
N ALA A 101 19.43 6.45 -8.55
CA ALA A 101 20.48 7.44 -8.32
C ALA A 101 21.57 6.91 -7.38
N ALA A 102 21.20 6.08 -6.40
CA ALA A 102 22.13 5.49 -5.44
C ALA A 102 22.73 4.17 -5.92
N PHE A 103 21.91 3.30 -6.55
CA PHE A 103 22.31 1.93 -6.89
C PHE A 103 22.63 1.72 -8.39
N GLY A 104 22.44 2.74 -9.22
CA GLY A 104 22.51 2.60 -10.68
C GLY A 104 21.35 1.78 -11.24
N THR A 105 21.24 1.70 -12.56
CA THR A 105 20.14 0.99 -13.23
C THR A 105 20.18 -0.53 -13.03
N GLN A 106 21.35 -1.13 -12.97
CA GLN A 106 21.51 -2.58 -12.77
C GLN A 106 21.39 -2.96 -11.29
N GLY A 107 22.07 -2.23 -10.40
CA GLY A 107 22.04 -2.51 -8.96
C GLY A 107 20.64 -2.32 -8.37
N ASN A 108 19.84 -1.43 -8.92
CA ASN A 108 18.47 -1.18 -8.47
C ASN A 108 17.49 -2.35 -8.73
N LYS A 109 17.87 -3.33 -9.53
CA LYS A 109 17.04 -4.53 -9.71
C LYS A 109 16.88 -5.32 -8.41
N ILE A 110 17.92 -5.37 -7.57
CA ILE A 110 17.89 -6.12 -6.31
C ILE A 110 16.84 -5.52 -5.33
N PRO A 111 16.93 -4.25 -4.91
CA PRO A 111 15.92 -3.67 -4.03
C PRO A 111 14.54 -3.65 -4.68
N GLY A 112 14.45 -3.52 -6.02
CA GLY A 112 13.18 -3.61 -6.74
C GLY A 112 12.50 -4.97 -6.59
N VAL A 113 13.24 -6.07 -6.76
CA VAL A 113 12.72 -7.43 -6.58
C VAL A 113 12.33 -7.67 -5.12
N ILE A 114 13.15 -7.24 -4.15
CA ILE A 114 12.85 -7.38 -2.73
C ILE A 114 11.55 -6.62 -2.39
N SER A 115 11.40 -5.39 -2.86
CA SER A 115 10.19 -4.59 -2.65
C SER A 115 8.96 -5.26 -3.25
N TRP A 116 9.07 -5.79 -4.45
CA TRP A 116 8.00 -6.52 -5.12
C TRP A 116 7.58 -7.79 -4.34
N MET A 117 8.54 -8.60 -3.92
CA MET A 117 8.28 -9.79 -3.10
C MET A 117 7.62 -9.43 -1.76
N THR A 118 8.08 -8.36 -1.11
CA THR A 118 7.50 -7.84 0.14
C THR A 118 6.04 -7.43 -0.08
N SER A 119 5.75 -6.72 -1.17
CA SER A 119 4.38 -6.31 -1.51
C SER A 119 3.46 -7.51 -1.71
N ILE A 120 3.91 -8.54 -2.44
CA ILE A 120 3.15 -9.79 -2.62
C ILE A 120 2.91 -10.47 -1.27
N GLY A 121 3.92 -10.53 -0.39
CA GLY A 121 3.78 -11.11 0.94
C GLY A 121 2.72 -10.40 1.78
N TRP A 122 2.72 -9.07 1.78
CA TRP A 122 1.71 -8.25 2.47
C TRP A 122 0.31 -8.47 1.91
N GLU A 123 0.16 -8.42 0.59
CA GLU A 123 -1.14 -8.60 -0.09
C GLU A 123 -1.71 -9.99 0.18
N THR A 124 -0.87 -11.02 0.12
CA THR A 124 -1.26 -12.39 0.45
C THR A 124 -1.73 -12.52 1.90
N SER A 125 -1.01 -11.93 2.85
CA SER A 125 -1.36 -11.97 4.28
C SER A 125 -2.70 -11.27 4.55
N LEU A 126 -2.93 -10.12 3.93
CA LEU A 126 -4.20 -9.39 4.03
C LEU A 126 -5.35 -10.15 3.39
N ALA A 127 -5.14 -10.77 2.22
CA ALA A 127 -6.15 -11.58 1.55
C ALA A 127 -6.55 -12.79 2.39
N ILE A 128 -5.59 -13.52 2.96
CA ILE A 128 -5.85 -14.65 3.86
C ILE A 128 -6.67 -14.19 5.06
N THR A 129 -6.27 -13.07 5.69
CA THR A 129 -6.97 -12.53 6.86
C THR A 129 -8.40 -12.14 6.51
N ALA A 130 -8.63 -11.50 5.36
CA ALA A 130 -9.97 -11.13 4.89
C ALA A 130 -10.87 -12.36 4.67
N VAL A 131 -10.34 -13.41 4.05
CA VAL A 131 -11.08 -14.68 3.83
C VAL A 131 -11.42 -15.35 5.15
N LEU A 132 -10.47 -15.41 6.08
CA LEU A 132 -10.70 -16.02 7.40
C LEU A 132 -11.70 -15.21 8.24
N ALA A 133 -11.62 -13.88 8.21
CA ALA A 133 -12.58 -13.01 8.87
C ALA A 133 -13.99 -13.22 8.30
N THR A 134 -14.12 -13.24 6.97
CA THR A 134 -15.41 -13.48 6.30
C THR A 134 -16.01 -14.81 6.72
N THR A 135 -15.24 -15.90 6.68
CA THR A 135 -15.72 -17.24 7.08
C THR A 135 -16.10 -17.29 8.56
N THR A 136 -15.39 -16.55 9.41
CA THR A 136 -15.70 -16.48 10.84
C THR A 136 -17.02 -15.75 11.09
N ILE A 137 -17.27 -14.65 10.37
CA ILE A 137 -18.54 -13.89 10.45
C ILE A 137 -19.69 -14.79 10.02
N PHE A 138 -19.60 -15.47 8.88
CA PHE A 138 -20.65 -16.38 8.40
C PHE A 138 -20.96 -17.47 9.41
N ARG A 139 -19.95 -18.06 10.02
CA ARG A 139 -20.13 -19.07 11.08
C ARG A 139 -20.84 -18.48 12.31
N ARG A 140 -20.51 -17.27 12.72
CA ARG A 140 -21.13 -16.59 13.88
C ARG A 140 -22.60 -16.23 13.62
N LEU A 141 -22.96 -15.94 12.38
CA LEU A 141 -24.32 -15.68 11.95
C LEU A 141 -25.17 -16.94 11.78
N GLY A 142 -24.60 -18.13 12.02
CA GLY A 142 -25.29 -19.41 11.81
C GLY A 142 -25.44 -19.78 10.34
N TRP A 143 -24.75 -19.11 9.43
CA TRP A 143 -24.74 -19.42 8.02
C TRP A 143 -23.74 -20.54 7.72
N SER A 144 -23.83 -21.11 6.51
CA SER A 144 -22.88 -22.14 6.09
C SER A 144 -21.45 -21.63 6.20
N SER A 145 -20.57 -22.42 6.82
CA SER A 145 -19.14 -22.12 6.97
C SER A 145 -18.26 -23.14 6.25
N GLY A 146 -18.83 -23.86 5.30
CA GLY A 146 -18.13 -24.91 4.55
C GLY A 146 -17.09 -24.37 3.57
N ASN A 147 -16.46 -25.32 2.86
CA ASN A 147 -15.40 -25.02 1.89
C ASN A 147 -15.88 -24.07 0.76
N SER A 148 -17.18 -24.15 0.41
CA SER A 148 -17.81 -23.28 -0.57
C SER A 148 -17.76 -21.82 -0.17
N VAL A 149 -17.99 -21.48 1.11
CA VAL A 149 -17.90 -20.10 1.61
C VAL A 149 -16.48 -19.56 1.50
N LYS A 150 -15.47 -20.39 1.83
CA LYS A 150 -14.07 -20.01 1.69
C LYS A 150 -13.71 -19.72 0.23
N ILE A 151 -14.13 -20.59 -0.69
CA ILE A 151 -13.87 -20.41 -2.13
C ILE A 151 -14.53 -19.14 -2.63
N CYS A 152 -15.82 -18.91 -2.33
CA CYS A 152 -16.51 -17.69 -2.73
C CYS A 152 -15.85 -16.44 -2.14
N ALA A 153 -15.51 -16.45 -0.85
CA ALA A 153 -14.81 -15.33 -0.21
C ALA A 153 -13.46 -15.06 -0.87
N THR A 154 -12.69 -16.11 -1.20
CA THR A 154 -11.40 -15.97 -1.89
C THR A 154 -11.57 -15.33 -3.26
N ILE A 155 -12.55 -15.77 -4.05
CA ILE A 155 -12.82 -15.19 -5.38
C ILE A 155 -13.22 -13.72 -5.27
N ILE A 156 -14.11 -13.38 -4.33
CA ILE A 156 -14.56 -11.99 -4.13
C ILE A 156 -13.39 -11.11 -3.70
N VAL A 157 -12.59 -11.54 -2.73
CA VAL A 157 -11.41 -10.79 -2.25
C VAL A 157 -10.40 -10.61 -3.38
N ALA A 158 -10.10 -11.67 -4.13
CA ALA A 158 -9.19 -11.59 -5.28
C ALA A 158 -9.69 -10.60 -6.34
N PHE A 159 -10.99 -10.64 -6.65
CA PHE A 159 -11.61 -9.70 -7.59
C PHE A 159 -11.51 -8.24 -7.12
N LEU A 160 -11.75 -7.98 -5.83
CA LEU A 160 -11.62 -6.65 -5.24
C LEU A 160 -10.17 -6.14 -5.26
N ILE A 161 -9.20 -7.01 -4.97
CA ILE A 161 -7.78 -6.67 -5.01
C ILE A 161 -7.36 -6.32 -6.45
N VAL A 162 -7.65 -7.19 -7.41
CA VAL A 162 -7.30 -6.96 -8.81
C VAL A 162 -8.05 -5.74 -9.36
N GLY A 163 -9.33 -5.60 -9.04
CA GLY A 163 -10.13 -4.44 -9.43
C GLY A 163 -9.58 -3.14 -8.88
N GLY A 164 -9.19 -3.10 -7.61
CA GLY A 164 -8.54 -1.95 -6.99
C GLY A 164 -7.20 -1.61 -7.63
N ALA A 165 -6.37 -2.63 -7.90
CA ALA A 165 -5.08 -2.44 -8.56
C ALA A 165 -5.20 -1.86 -9.97
N VAL A 166 -6.18 -2.33 -10.76
CA VAL A 166 -6.44 -1.83 -12.13
C VAL A 166 -7.08 -0.43 -12.10
N ALA A 167 -7.93 -0.18 -11.10
CA ALA A 167 -8.62 1.11 -10.94
C ALA A 167 -7.68 2.28 -10.63
N GLY A 168 -6.52 1.99 -10.02
CA GLY A 168 -5.47 2.95 -9.73
C GLY A 168 -5.78 3.92 -8.58
N TYR A 169 -4.82 4.81 -8.33
CA TYR A 169 -4.81 5.72 -7.20
C TYR A 169 -6.08 6.57 -7.04
N HIS A 170 -6.58 7.14 -8.12
CA HIS A 170 -7.73 8.05 -8.06
C HIS A 170 -9.03 7.39 -7.59
N ILE A 171 -9.24 6.11 -7.93
CA ILE A 171 -10.44 5.37 -7.49
C ILE A 171 -10.26 4.92 -6.06
N ILE A 172 -9.07 4.44 -5.70
CA ILE A 172 -8.75 4.03 -4.33
C ILE A 172 -8.97 5.19 -3.36
N MET A 173 -8.46 6.39 -3.70
CA MET A 173 -8.62 7.60 -2.87
C MET A 173 -10.06 8.10 -2.74
N LYS A 174 -10.95 7.75 -3.66
CA LYS A 174 -12.38 8.09 -3.56
C LYS A 174 -13.18 7.07 -2.75
N LEU A 175 -12.69 5.84 -2.65
CA LEU A 175 -13.36 4.76 -1.90
C LEU A 175 -13.00 4.75 -0.40
N GLN A 176 -11.92 5.42 -0.03
CA GLN A 176 -11.45 5.59 1.35
C GLN A 176 -11.97 6.88 1.98
#